data_21ca2fa340cd57b94160a75bedccf123
#
_entry.id   21ca2fa340cd57b94160a75bedccf123
#
_cell.length_a   1.000
_cell.length_b   1.000
_cell.length_c   1.000
_cell.angle_alpha   90.00
_cell.angle_beta   90.00
_cell.angle_gamma   90.00
#
_symmetry.space_group_name_H-M   'P 1'
#
loop_
_entity.id
_entity.type
_entity.pdbx_description
1 polymer ?
#
loop_
_entity_poly.entity_id
_entity_poly.type
_entity_poly.pdbx_seq_one_letter_code
_entity_poly.pdbx_strand_id
1 'polypeptide(L)'
;MQKIKNLAYLVAMLLVLSSCGEYQKVLNKGSVEEQYKMAVKMYEAQKYSKALRLFEKVTPSYRGKPQMERIQYMVSQSNFNEKNYSLAGYYFNRFTGNYPKSSKREEAAFLSALSYYKAAPSFSLDPTDTEKALASFQKFIDRYPDSDKLGEANKYYAELRAKLEKKAFEIAKTYYRTADYDTRNYRAAIVAFDNLLSDYLGTKYKEEALYFRL
;
A
#
# COMPACT_ATOMS: atom_id res chain seq x y z
N MET A 1 -7.76 -14.30 47.89
CA MET A 1 -7.79 -14.28 46.41
C MET A 1 -7.48 -12.88 45.79
N GLN A 2 -8.02 -11.78 46.37
CA GLN A 2 -7.77 -10.41 45.87
C GLN A 2 -6.28 -10.00 45.92
N LYS A 3 -5.57 -10.30 47.02
CA LYS A 3 -4.14 -9.98 47.21
C LYS A 3 -3.22 -10.69 46.17
N ILE A 4 -3.57 -11.92 45.79
CA ILE A 4 -2.79 -12.68 44.75
C ILE A 4 -3.02 -12.07 43.37
N LYS A 5 -4.23 -11.64 43.03
CA LYS A 5 -4.53 -10.94 41.80
C LYS A 5 -3.78 -9.62 41.71
N ASN A 6 -3.78 -8.83 42.78
CA ASN A 6 -3.06 -7.56 42.84
C ASN A 6 -1.54 -7.75 42.71
N LEU A 7 -0.98 -8.80 43.31
CA LEU A 7 0.44 -9.15 43.16
C LEU A 7 0.78 -9.56 41.73
N ALA A 8 -0.09 -10.36 41.10
CA ALA A 8 0.08 -10.76 39.68
C ALA A 8 0.04 -9.55 38.74
N TYR A 9 -0.86 -8.58 38.95
CA TYR A 9 -0.89 -7.33 38.20
C TYR A 9 0.36 -6.49 38.40
N LEU A 10 0.87 -6.42 39.63
CA LEU A 10 2.09 -5.65 39.95
C LEU A 10 3.34 -6.26 39.32
N VAL A 11 3.46 -7.60 39.32
CA VAL A 11 4.52 -8.33 38.63
C VAL A 11 4.43 -8.16 37.14
N ALA A 12 3.23 -8.27 36.55
CA ALA A 12 3.03 -8.03 35.11
C ALA A 12 3.39 -6.59 34.72
N MET A 13 3.07 -5.60 35.55
CA MET A 13 3.42 -4.20 35.31
C MET A 13 4.93 -3.95 35.40
N LEU A 14 5.64 -4.61 36.31
CA LEU A 14 7.10 -4.54 36.42
C LEU A 14 7.82 -5.16 35.21
N LEU A 15 7.29 -6.26 34.67
CA LEU A 15 7.85 -6.90 33.46
C LEU A 15 7.69 -6.03 32.21
N VAL A 16 6.64 -5.23 32.11
CA VAL A 16 6.42 -4.29 30.99
C VAL A 16 7.41 -3.12 31.04
N LEU A 17 7.77 -2.65 32.24
CA LEU A 17 8.71 -1.53 32.42
C LEU A 17 10.17 -1.91 32.11
N SER A 18 10.59 -3.15 32.37
CA SER A 18 11.96 -3.62 32.07
C SER A 18 12.25 -3.74 30.56
N SER A 19 11.25 -4.10 29.75
CA SER A 19 11.41 -4.24 28.29
C SER A 19 11.66 -2.90 27.56
N CYS A 20 11.24 -1.78 28.14
CA CYS A 20 11.44 -0.46 27.54
C CYS A 20 12.88 0.04 27.68
N GLY A 21 13.57 -0.32 28.76
CA GLY A 21 14.96 0.06 29.03
C GLY A 21 15.97 -0.62 28.09
N GLU A 22 15.78 -1.93 27.82
CA GLU A 22 16.65 -2.71 26.91
C GLU A 22 16.58 -2.14 25.48
N TYR A 23 15.38 -1.93 24.95
CA TYR A 23 15.20 -1.36 23.62
C TYR A 23 15.90 0.00 23.48
N GLN A 24 15.71 0.88 24.45
CA GLN A 24 16.27 2.23 24.40
C GLN A 24 17.81 2.23 24.49
N LYS A 25 18.37 1.32 25.30
CA LYS A 25 19.81 1.13 25.39
C LYS A 25 20.40 0.67 24.04
N VAL A 26 19.79 -0.35 23.41
CA VAL A 26 20.22 -0.88 22.12
C VAL A 26 20.04 0.17 21.02
N LEU A 27 18.91 0.87 20.98
CA LEU A 27 18.65 1.91 19.98
C LEU A 27 19.72 3.02 20.01
N ASN A 28 20.17 3.42 21.20
CA ASN A 28 21.09 4.56 21.33
C ASN A 28 22.58 4.18 21.35
N LYS A 29 22.92 3.01 21.90
CA LYS A 29 24.31 2.62 22.19
C LYS A 29 24.67 1.22 21.67
N GLY A 30 23.71 0.48 21.11
CA GLY A 30 23.97 -0.87 20.60
C GLY A 30 24.80 -0.84 19.33
N SER A 31 25.60 -1.88 19.13
CA SER A 31 26.27 -2.15 17.87
C SER A 31 25.26 -2.39 16.73
N VAL A 32 25.70 -2.28 15.48
CA VAL A 32 24.85 -2.56 14.30
C VAL A 32 24.21 -3.95 14.38
N GLU A 33 24.96 -4.95 14.86
CA GLU A 33 24.47 -6.32 14.99
C GLU A 33 23.40 -6.44 16.10
N GLU A 34 23.61 -5.81 17.25
CA GLU A 34 22.63 -5.78 18.35
C GLU A 34 21.37 -5.05 17.93
N GLN A 35 21.50 -3.91 17.22
CA GLN A 35 20.37 -3.15 16.68
C GLN A 35 19.59 -3.98 15.66
N TYR A 36 20.27 -4.74 14.78
CA TYR A 36 19.61 -5.63 13.85
C TYR A 36 18.84 -6.76 14.56
N LYS A 37 19.47 -7.45 15.52
CA LYS A 37 18.79 -8.50 16.31
C LYS A 37 17.57 -7.95 17.05
N MET A 38 17.69 -6.76 17.63
CA MET A 38 16.59 -6.07 18.31
C MET A 38 15.49 -5.66 17.31
N ALA A 39 15.84 -5.20 16.10
CA ALA A 39 14.87 -4.88 15.06
C ALA A 39 14.02 -6.10 14.68
N VAL A 40 14.66 -7.25 14.47
CA VAL A 40 13.99 -8.52 14.20
C VAL A 40 13.10 -8.94 15.37
N LYS A 41 13.59 -8.87 16.61
CA LYS A 41 12.79 -9.15 17.83
C LYS A 41 11.55 -8.25 17.93
N MET A 42 11.68 -6.96 17.61
CA MET A 42 10.55 -6.03 17.62
C MET A 42 9.54 -6.33 16.50
N TYR A 43 10.03 -6.69 15.31
CA TYR A 43 9.18 -7.10 14.19
C TYR A 43 8.38 -8.37 14.52
N GLU A 44 9.02 -9.42 15.04
CA GLU A 44 8.39 -10.67 15.43
C GLU A 44 7.36 -10.48 16.57
N ALA A 45 7.65 -9.52 17.47
CA ALA A 45 6.70 -9.08 18.52
C ALA A 45 5.61 -8.11 18.01
N GLN A 46 5.50 -7.89 16.69
CA GLN A 46 4.55 -6.99 16.03
C GLN A 46 4.64 -5.52 16.51
N LYS A 47 5.78 -5.12 17.07
CA LYS A 47 6.08 -3.75 17.47
C LYS A 47 6.73 -3.01 16.29
N TYR A 48 5.97 -2.86 15.21
CA TYR A 48 6.47 -2.45 13.90
C TYR A 48 7.12 -1.07 13.89
N SER A 49 6.55 -0.08 14.58
CA SER A 49 7.16 1.26 14.70
C SER A 49 8.55 1.20 15.35
N LYS A 50 8.73 0.33 16.39
CA LYS A 50 10.04 0.15 17.01
C LYS A 50 11.01 -0.57 16.08
N ALA A 51 10.54 -1.57 15.34
CA ALA A 51 11.36 -2.27 14.35
C ALA A 51 11.84 -1.33 13.24
N LEU A 52 10.94 -0.50 12.69
CA LEU A 52 11.27 0.47 11.63
C LEU A 52 12.39 1.42 12.06
N ARG A 53 12.32 1.98 13.26
CA ARG A 53 13.38 2.88 13.79
C ARG A 53 14.75 2.23 13.84
N LEU A 54 14.82 0.94 14.20
CA LEU A 54 16.08 0.18 14.22
C LEU A 54 16.54 -0.21 12.81
N PHE A 55 15.60 -0.66 11.95
CA PHE A 55 15.91 -0.96 10.54
C PHE A 55 16.47 0.25 9.80
N GLU A 56 15.93 1.44 10.04
CA GLU A 56 16.45 2.68 9.47
C GLU A 56 17.92 2.90 9.82
N LYS A 57 18.29 2.68 11.08
CA LYS A 57 19.69 2.83 11.55
C LYS A 57 20.64 1.79 10.95
N VAL A 58 20.21 0.54 10.85
CA VAL A 58 21.09 -0.55 10.41
C VAL A 58 21.18 -0.71 8.89
N THR A 59 20.17 -0.28 8.16
CA THR A 59 20.09 -0.43 6.69
C THR A 59 21.35 0.01 5.95
N PRO A 60 21.98 1.18 6.24
CA PRO A 60 23.21 1.60 5.56
C PRO A 60 24.35 0.59 5.69
N SER A 61 24.47 -0.04 6.87
CA SER A 61 25.55 -1.00 7.17
C SER A 61 25.37 -2.39 6.55
N TYR A 62 24.15 -2.67 6.06
CA TYR A 62 23.81 -3.95 5.42
C TYR A 62 23.72 -3.86 3.89
N ARG A 63 24.00 -2.70 3.28
CA ARG A 63 24.00 -2.56 1.81
C ARG A 63 24.97 -3.55 1.19
N GLY A 64 24.51 -4.30 0.17
CA GLY A 64 25.28 -5.33 -0.51
C GLY A 64 25.46 -6.64 0.26
N LYS A 65 24.93 -6.75 1.47
CA LYS A 65 24.98 -7.99 2.26
C LYS A 65 23.69 -8.83 2.07
N PRO A 66 23.76 -10.17 2.23
CA PRO A 66 22.60 -11.06 2.06
C PRO A 66 21.41 -10.69 2.96
N GLN A 67 21.67 -10.20 4.17
CA GLN A 67 20.63 -9.79 5.11
C GLN A 67 19.75 -8.63 4.62
N MET A 68 20.22 -7.88 3.62
CA MET A 68 19.51 -6.71 3.10
C MET A 68 18.15 -7.09 2.48
N GLU A 69 18.05 -8.25 1.83
CA GLU A 69 16.79 -8.77 1.33
C GLU A 69 15.76 -8.91 2.45
N ARG A 70 16.14 -9.58 3.54
CA ARG A 70 15.29 -9.76 4.71
C ARG A 70 14.89 -8.42 5.34
N ILE A 71 15.83 -7.48 5.48
CA ILE A 71 15.57 -6.13 6.02
C ILE A 71 14.53 -5.41 5.15
N GLN A 72 14.72 -5.37 3.83
CA GLN A 72 13.80 -4.67 2.93
C GLN A 72 12.39 -5.26 2.99
N TYR A 73 12.28 -6.58 3.03
CA TYR A 73 10.98 -7.25 3.16
C TYR A 73 10.30 -6.88 4.50
N MET A 74 11.03 -6.98 5.63
CA MET A 74 10.49 -6.67 6.96
C MET A 74 10.12 -5.19 7.11
N VAL A 75 10.88 -4.28 6.50
CA VAL A 75 10.55 -2.84 6.43
C VAL A 75 9.25 -2.62 5.66
N SER A 76 9.09 -3.30 4.50
CA SER A 76 7.86 -3.21 3.70
C SER A 76 6.64 -3.69 4.49
N GLN A 77 6.75 -4.86 5.13
CA GLN A 77 5.69 -5.43 5.96
C GLN A 77 5.38 -4.57 7.20
N SER A 78 6.41 -4.03 7.84
CA SER A 78 6.22 -3.15 9.00
C SER A 78 5.42 -1.91 8.61
N ASN A 79 5.72 -1.27 7.47
CA ASN A 79 4.95 -0.14 6.98
C ASN A 79 3.50 -0.52 6.66
N PHE A 80 3.27 -1.71 6.07
CA PHE A 80 1.93 -2.20 5.79
C PHE A 80 1.10 -2.37 7.07
N ASN A 81 1.69 -2.97 8.11
CA ASN A 81 1.02 -3.21 9.38
C ASN A 81 0.79 -1.90 10.19
N GLU A 82 1.69 -0.92 10.05
CA GLU A 82 1.50 0.45 10.58
C GLU A 82 0.51 1.29 9.75
N LYS A 83 -0.10 0.71 8.71
CA LYS A 83 -1.04 1.37 7.80
C LYS A 83 -0.44 2.51 6.97
N ASN A 84 0.88 2.58 6.87
CA ASN A 84 1.59 3.49 5.98
C ASN A 84 1.54 2.96 4.53
N TYR A 85 0.33 2.84 3.98
CA TYR A 85 0.07 2.03 2.79
C TYR A 85 0.80 2.51 1.53
N SER A 86 0.80 3.80 1.23
CA SER A 86 1.51 4.32 0.04
C SER A 86 3.02 4.02 0.12
N LEU A 87 3.60 4.15 1.33
CA LEU A 87 5.01 3.84 1.58
C LEU A 87 5.29 2.33 1.52
N ALA A 88 4.40 1.50 2.08
CA ALA A 88 4.48 0.05 1.99
C ALA A 88 4.45 -0.42 0.52
N GLY A 89 3.53 0.10 -0.28
CA GLY A 89 3.43 -0.17 -1.71
C GLY A 89 4.73 0.13 -2.46
N TYR A 90 5.32 1.29 -2.18
CA TYR A 90 6.63 1.68 -2.73
C TYR A 90 7.74 0.70 -2.34
N TYR A 91 7.86 0.35 -1.06
CA TYR A 91 8.92 -0.55 -0.60
C TYR A 91 8.75 -1.98 -1.12
N PHE A 92 7.54 -2.51 -1.15
CA PHE A 92 7.28 -3.82 -1.76
C PHE A 92 7.59 -3.84 -3.26
N ASN A 93 7.18 -2.81 -4.00
CA ASN A 93 7.51 -2.72 -5.43
C ASN A 93 9.02 -2.69 -5.65
N ARG A 94 9.75 -1.90 -4.85
CA ARG A 94 11.22 -1.82 -4.88
C ARG A 94 11.85 -3.17 -4.54
N PHE A 95 11.30 -3.90 -3.56
CA PHE A 95 11.76 -5.25 -3.21
C PHE A 95 11.65 -6.21 -4.40
N THR A 96 10.55 -6.22 -5.13
CA THR A 96 10.36 -7.10 -6.31
C THR A 96 11.35 -6.81 -7.42
N GLY A 97 11.80 -5.57 -7.56
CA GLY A 97 12.84 -5.18 -8.53
C GLY A 97 14.25 -5.55 -8.07
N ASN A 98 14.55 -5.31 -6.79
CA ASN A 98 15.88 -5.57 -6.22
C ASN A 98 16.18 -7.08 -6.08
N TYR A 99 15.15 -7.91 -5.83
CA TYR A 99 15.31 -9.34 -5.55
C TYR A 99 14.46 -10.20 -6.49
N PRO A 100 14.83 -10.25 -7.78
CA PRO A 100 14.05 -10.98 -8.80
C PRO A 100 14.01 -12.49 -8.61
N LYS A 101 14.92 -13.05 -7.81
CA LYS A 101 15.00 -14.49 -7.49
C LYS A 101 14.49 -14.83 -6.09
N SER A 102 13.97 -13.86 -5.34
CA SER A 102 13.44 -14.07 -3.99
C SER A 102 12.20 -14.96 -4.01
N SER A 103 12.13 -15.91 -3.08
CA SER A 103 10.91 -16.69 -2.82
C SER A 103 9.75 -15.82 -2.31
N LYS A 104 10.06 -14.61 -1.83
CA LYS A 104 9.06 -13.63 -1.37
C LYS A 104 8.59 -12.67 -2.45
N ARG A 105 9.06 -12.83 -3.70
CA ARG A 105 8.81 -11.88 -4.78
C ARG A 105 7.33 -11.82 -5.17
N GLU A 106 6.68 -12.95 -5.32
CA GLU A 106 5.25 -13.02 -5.66
C GLU A 106 4.40 -12.38 -4.56
N GLU A 107 4.62 -12.80 -3.31
CA GLU A 107 3.94 -12.21 -2.15
C GLU A 107 4.16 -10.70 -2.06
N ALA A 108 5.39 -10.24 -2.26
CA ALA A 108 5.71 -8.81 -2.24
C ALA A 108 5.04 -8.05 -3.40
N ALA A 109 4.93 -8.65 -4.59
CA ALA A 109 4.23 -8.05 -5.73
C ALA A 109 2.74 -7.86 -5.42
N PHE A 110 2.09 -8.87 -4.86
CA PHE A 110 0.69 -8.78 -4.43
C PHE A 110 0.52 -7.74 -3.32
N LEU A 111 1.37 -7.76 -2.29
CA LEU A 111 1.31 -6.81 -1.17
C LEU A 111 1.60 -5.37 -1.61
N SER A 112 2.41 -5.16 -2.66
CA SER A 112 2.60 -3.84 -3.26
C SER A 112 1.29 -3.31 -3.82
N ALA A 113 0.60 -4.10 -4.66
CA ALA A 113 -0.67 -3.75 -5.24
C ALA A 113 -1.75 -3.52 -4.17
N LEU A 114 -1.85 -4.43 -3.20
CA LEU A 114 -2.79 -4.34 -2.08
C LEU A 114 -2.53 -3.10 -1.21
N SER A 115 -1.28 -2.73 -1.02
CA SER A 115 -0.91 -1.52 -0.28
C SER A 115 -1.45 -0.26 -0.97
N TYR A 116 -1.20 -0.09 -2.26
CA TYR A 116 -1.75 1.04 -3.02
C TYR A 116 -3.28 1.01 -3.08
N TYR A 117 -3.90 -0.18 -3.17
CA TYR A 117 -5.36 -0.31 -3.08
C TYR A 117 -5.90 0.22 -1.74
N LYS A 118 -5.24 -0.12 -0.63
CA LYS A 118 -5.62 0.38 0.70
C LYS A 118 -5.35 1.88 0.89
N ALA A 119 -4.38 2.44 0.16
CA ALA A 119 -4.09 3.86 0.12
C ALA A 119 -5.05 4.65 -0.79
N ALA A 120 -5.64 3.97 -1.80
CA ALA A 120 -6.47 4.60 -2.83
C ALA A 120 -7.66 5.35 -2.23
N PRO A 121 -7.78 6.67 -2.44
CA PRO A 121 -8.85 7.48 -1.86
C PRO A 121 -10.19 7.24 -2.55
N SER A 122 -11.22 8.01 -2.17
CA SER A 122 -12.49 8.03 -2.91
C SER A 122 -12.28 8.53 -4.35
N PHE A 123 -13.22 8.18 -5.26
CA PHE A 123 -13.08 8.50 -6.69
C PHE A 123 -12.98 10.01 -6.98
N SER A 124 -13.49 10.87 -6.10
CA SER A 124 -13.49 12.33 -6.27
C SER A 124 -12.12 12.99 -5.98
N LEU A 125 -11.23 12.30 -5.27
CA LEU A 125 -9.91 12.80 -4.87
C LEU A 125 -8.84 12.44 -5.90
N ASP A 126 -7.57 12.80 -5.61
CA ASP A 126 -6.41 12.49 -6.45
C ASP A 126 -6.31 10.98 -6.74
N PRO A 127 -6.27 10.56 -8.02
CA PRO A 127 -6.28 9.15 -8.38
C PRO A 127 -4.91 8.46 -8.30
N THR A 128 -3.84 9.16 -7.95
CA THR A 128 -2.45 8.68 -8.05
C THR A 128 -2.25 7.29 -7.43
N ASP A 129 -2.72 7.06 -6.20
CA ASP A 129 -2.58 5.74 -5.57
C ASP A 129 -3.54 4.71 -6.16
N THR A 130 -4.71 5.14 -6.69
CA THR A 130 -5.63 4.27 -7.43
C THR A 130 -4.99 3.75 -8.72
N GLU A 131 -4.32 4.62 -9.47
CA GLU A 131 -3.62 4.28 -10.72
C GLU A 131 -2.41 3.38 -10.46
N LYS A 132 -1.63 3.68 -9.41
CA LYS A 132 -0.52 2.80 -8.97
C LYS A 132 -1.01 1.41 -8.58
N ALA A 133 -2.14 1.32 -7.86
CA ALA A 133 -2.75 0.06 -7.50
C ALA A 133 -3.19 -0.72 -8.74
N LEU A 134 -3.90 -0.07 -9.66
CA LEU A 134 -4.38 -0.68 -10.90
C LEU A 134 -3.21 -1.25 -11.72
N ALA A 135 -2.16 -0.43 -11.96
CA ALA A 135 -0.97 -0.87 -12.68
C ALA A 135 -0.23 -2.01 -11.97
N SER A 136 -0.19 -1.98 -10.62
CA SER A 136 0.48 -3.02 -9.84
C SER A 136 -0.28 -4.35 -9.87
N PHE A 137 -1.63 -4.32 -9.81
CA PHE A 137 -2.44 -5.53 -9.97
C PHE A 137 -2.37 -6.08 -11.39
N GLN A 138 -2.41 -5.24 -12.43
CA GLN A 138 -2.22 -5.69 -13.82
C GLN A 138 -0.89 -6.43 -13.95
N LYS A 139 0.20 -5.82 -13.48
CA LYS A 139 1.53 -6.43 -13.50
C LYS A 139 1.61 -7.74 -12.72
N PHE A 140 0.88 -7.86 -11.61
CA PHE A 140 0.79 -9.09 -10.84
C PHE A 140 0.04 -10.17 -11.61
N ILE A 141 -1.13 -9.88 -12.17
CA ILE A 141 -1.97 -10.78 -12.96
C ILE A 141 -1.19 -11.33 -14.17
N ASP A 142 -0.50 -10.44 -14.90
CA ASP A 142 0.27 -10.82 -16.10
C ASP A 142 1.47 -11.72 -15.77
N ARG A 143 2.06 -11.52 -14.58
CA ARG A 143 3.29 -12.22 -14.20
C ARG A 143 3.06 -13.52 -13.46
N TYR A 144 1.95 -13.64 -12.76
CA TYR A 144 1.62 -14.76 -11.88
C TYR A 144 0.24 -15.35 -12.19
N PRO A 145 0.03 -15.85 -13.43
CA PRO A 145 -1.28 -16.36 -13.87
C PRO A 145 -1.76 -17.59 -13.07
N ASP A 146 -0.82 -18.33 -12.45
CA ASP A 146 -1.12 -19.55 -11.66
C ASP A 146 -1.15 -19.28 -10.15
N SER A 147 -1.10 -18.01 -9.74
CA SER A 147 -1.11 -17.63 -8.30
C SER A 147 -2.44 -17.95 -7.63
N ASP A 148 -2.39 -18.43 -6.39
CA ASP A 148 -3.57 -18.56 -5.52
C ASP A 148 -4.22 -17.21 -5.20
N LYS A 149 -3.52 -16.10 -5.41
CA LYS A 149 -3.98 -14.71 -5.26
C LYS A 149 -4.62 -14.13 -6.52
N LEU A 150 -4.63 -14.86 -7.65
CA LEU A 150 -5.12 -14.34 -8.93
C LEU A 150 -6.59 -13.87 -8.85
N GLY A 151 -7.46 -14.66 -8.22
CA GLY A 151 -8.87 -14.30 -8.06
C GLY A 151 -9.07 -13.02 -7.26
N GLU A 152 -8.31 -12.86 -6.18
CA GLU A 152 -8.34 -11.65 -5.35
C GLU A 152 -7.76 -10.43 -6.09
N ALA A 153 -6.68 -10.62 -6.84
CA ALA A 153 -6.07 -9.56 -7.65
C ALA A 153 -7.02 -9.05 -8.74
N ASN A 154 -7.69 -9.95 -9.46
CA ASN A 154 -8.69 -9.58 -10.46
C ASN A 154 -9.88 -8.81 -9.86
N LYS A 155 -10.34 -9.21 -8.67
CA LYS A 155 -11.41 -8.49 -7.95
C LYS A 155 -10.99 -7.06 -7.65
N TYR A 156 -9.83 -6.85 -7.03
CA TYR A 156 -9.35 -5.50 -6.71
C TYR A 156 -9.07 -4.67 -7.96
N TYR A 157 -8.55 -5.29 -9.02
CA TYR A 157 -8.37 -4.62 -10.31
C TYR A 157 -9.69 -4.09 -10.87
N ALA A 158 -10.74 -4.91 -10.87
CA ALA A 158 -12.06 -4.51 -11.35
C ALA A 158 -12.66 -3.37 -10.51
N GLU A 159 -12.52 -3.42 -9.18
CA GLU A 159 -12.98 -2.36 -8.27
C GLU A 159 -12.26 -1.02 -8.52
N LEU A 160 -10.93 -1.06 -8.72
CA LEU A 160 -10.14 0.13 -9.03
C LEU A 160 -10.50 0.72 -10.40
N ARG A 161 -10.66 -0.14 -11.41
CA ARG A 161 -11.10 0.28 -12.74
C ARG A 161 -12.46 0.97 -12.68
N ALA A 162 -13.42 0.37 -11.97
CA ALA A 162 -14.76 0.96 -11.79
C ALA A 162 -14.71 2.32 -11.06
N LYS A 163 -13.75 2.50 -10.12
CA LYS A 163 -13.51 3.76 -9.42
C LYS A 163 -13.00 4.86 -10.37
N LEU A 164 -12.02 4.54 -11.23
CA LEU A 164 -11.48 5.48 -12.22
C LEU A 164 -12.50 5.81 -13.32
N GLU A 165 -13.23 4.81 -13.79
CA GLU A 165 -14.32 4.96 -14.74
C GLU A 165 -15.41 5.91 -14.20
N LYS A 166 -15.83 5.73 -12.94
CA LYS A 166 -16.76 6.66 -12.28
C LYS A 166 -16.21 8.07 -12.21
N LYS A 167 -14.91 8.23 -11.87
CA LYS A 167 -14.27 9.54 -11.84
C LYS A 167 -14.31 10.23 -13.20
N ALA A 168 -13.93 9.52 -14.26
CA ALA A 168 -13.94 10.05 -15.62
C ALA A 168 -15.37 10.50 -16.04
N PHE A 169 -16.36 9.67 -15.73
CA PHE A 169 -17.77 10.00 -15.99
C PHE A 169 -18.26 11.26 -15.23
N GLU A 170 -17.95 11.36 -13.93
CA GLU A 170 -18.38 12.52 -13.14
C GLU A 170 -17.65 13.82 -13.55
N ILE A 171 -16.41 13.73 -14.01
CA ILE A 171 -15.70 14.87 -14.60
C ILE A 171 -16.39 15.33 -15.88
N ALA A 172 -16.69 14.42 -16.81
CA ALA A 172 -17.37 14.75 -18.06
C ALA A 172 -18.76 15.38 -17.80
N LYS A 173 -19.51 14.78 -16.86
CA LYS A 173 -20.83 15.29 -16.43
C LYS A 173 -20.74 16.68 -15.76
N THR A 174 -19.65 16.96 -15.06
CA THR A 174 -19.41 18.30 -14.48
C THR A 174 -19.20 19.34 -15.57
N TYR A 175 -18.40 19.06 -16.61
CA TYR A 175 -18.24 19.95 -17.76
C TYR A 175 -19.61 20.20 -18.44
N TYR A 176 -20.40 19.17 -18.66
CA TYR A 176 -21.73 19.32 -19.25
C TYR A 176 -22.64 20.24 -18.42
N ARG A 177 -22.71 20.02 -17.09
CA ARG A 177 -23.55 20.83 -16.18
C ARG A 177 -23.13 22.30 -16.07
N THR A 178 -21.84 22.57 -16.27
CA THR A 178 -21.31 23.95 -16.18
C THR A 178 -21.28 24.66 -17.54
N ALA A 179 -21.71 23.99 -18.60
CA ALA A 179 -21.69 24.53 -19.96
C ALA A 179 -22.68 25.67 -20.17
N ASP A 180 -23.78 25.75 -19.39
CA ASP A 180 -24.71 26.87 -19.43
C ASP A 180 -24.08 28.19 -18.92
N TYR A 181 -23.05 28.10 -18.08
CA TYR A 181 -22.31 29.27 -17.58
C TYR A 181 -21.11 29.61 -18.48
N ASP A 182 -20.49 28.63 -19.11
CA ASP A 182 -19.39 28.79 -20.06
C ASP A 182 -19.51 27.79 -21.20
N THR A 183 -19.94 28.26 -22.38
CA THR A 183 -20.19 27.41 -23.56
C THR A 183 -18.98 26.62 -24.04
N ARG A 184 -17.75 27.00 -23.65
CA ARG A 184 -16.53 26.22 -23.93
C ARG A 184 -16.59 24.85 -23.26
N ASN A 185 -17.32 24.73 -22.16
CA ASN A 185 -17.47 23.47 -21.42
C ASN A 185 -18.28 22.40 -22.19
N TYR A 186 -19.11 22.77 -23.18
CA TYR A 186 -19.72 21.77 -24.07
C TYR A 186 -18.67 20.98 -24.85
N ARG A 187 -17.66 21.67 -25.40
CA ARG A 187 -16.56 20.98 -26.11
C ARG A 187 -15.72 20.12 -25.16
N ALA A 188 -15.45 20.63 -23.96
CA ALA A 188 -14.75 19.86 -22.94
C ALA A 188 -15.53 18.62 -22.50
N ALA A 189 -16.84 18.71 -22.36
CA ALA A 189 -17.72 17.59 -22.04
C ALA A 189 -17.69 16.51 -23.15
N ILE A 190 -17.82 16.91 -24.41
CA ILE A 190 -17.77 15.97 -25.55
C ILE A 190 -16.44 15.21 -25.54
N VAL A 191 -15.31 15.91 -25.44
CA VAL A 191 -13.98 15.28 -25.40
C VAL A 191 -13.84 14.35 -24.19
N ALA A 192 -14.34 14.76 -23.00
CA ALA A 192 -14.27 13.95 -21.81
C ALA A 192 -15.14 12.68 -21.90
N PHE A 193 -16.31 12.75 -22.52
CA PHE A 193 -17.16 11.57 -22.79
C PHE A 193 -16.52 10.66 -23.85
N ASP A 194 -15.91 11.22 -24.90
CA ASP A 194 -15.18 10.44 -25.91
C ASP A 194 -14.03 9.68 -25.27
N ASN A 195 -13.24 10.32 -24.41
CA ASN A 195 -12.17 9.66 -23.67
C ASN A 195 -12.71 8.54 -22.76
N LEU A 196 -13.80 8.79 -22.03
CA LEU A 196 -14.45 7.75 -21.23
C LEU A 196 -14.82 6.52 -22.05
N LEU A 197 -15.43 6.73 -23.22
CA LEU A 197 -15.87 5.64 -24.11
C LEU A 197 -14.71 4.88 -24.73
N SER A 198 -13.58 5.56 -25.00
CA SER A 198 -12.38 4.94 -25.58
C SER A 198 -11.55 4.20 -24.51
N ASP A 199 -11.35 4.79 -23.34
CA ASP A 199 -10.48 4.25 -22.29
C ASP A 199 -11.16 3.12 -21.52
N TYR A 200 -12.50 3.15 -21.43
CA TYR A 200 -13.28 2.18 -20.68
C TYR A 200 -14.28 1.43 -21.57
N LEU A 201 -13.75 0.61 -22.50
CA LEU A 201 -14.57 -0.23 -23.38
C LEU A 201 -15.53 -1.09 -22.54
N GLY A 202 -16.82 -1.06 -22.90
CA GLY A 202 -17.88 -1.77 -22.18
C GLY A 202 -18.33 -1.08 -20.88
N THR A 203 -18.02 0.20 -20.71
CA THR A 203 -18.45 1.00 -19.54
C THR A 203 -19.95 0.91 -19.32
N LYS A 204 -20.36 0.79 -18.06
CA LYS A 204 -21.77 0.87 -17.66
C LYS A 204 -22.40 2.25 -17.90
N TYR A 205 -21.57 3.27 -18.08
CA TYR A 205 -22.02 4.65 -18.37
C TYR A 205 -22.18 4.93 -19.86
N LYS A 206 -22.09 3.92 -20.74
CA LYS A 206 -22.08 4.09 -22.19
C LYS A 206 -23.32 4.84 -22.70
N GLU A 207 -24.51 4.41 -22.30
CA GLU A 207 -25.76 5.03 -22.76
C GLU A 207 -25.88 6.47 -22.29
N GLU A 208 -25.58 6.73 -21.02
CA GLU A 208 -25.66 8.07 -20.43
C GLU A 208 -24.57 8.99 -21.04
N ALA A 209 -23.35 8.48 -21.28
CA ALA A 209 -22.29 9.23 -21.95
C ALA A 209 -22.65 9.61 -23.39
N LEU A 210 -23.26 8.71 -24.15
CA LEU A 210 -23.73 8.98 -25.50
C LEU A 210 -24.85 10.03 -25.52
N TYR A 211 -25.74 10.00 -24.53
CA TYR A 211 -26.81 11.00 -24.39
C TYR A 211 -26.27 12.42 -24.15
N PHE A 212 -25.32 12.57 -23.24
CA PHE A 212 -24.71 13.88 -22.93
C PHE A 212 -23.75 14.40 -24.00
N ARG A 213 -23.33 13.54 -24.95
CA ARG A 213 -22.47 13.90 -26.07
C ARG A 213 -23.25 14.54 -27.23
N LEU A 214 -24.56 14.30 -27.31
CA LEU A 214 -25.44 14.86 -28.36
C LEU A 214 -25.75 16.33 -28.12
#